data_dd121a6ebc941157fc9bdeb2aeef2d82
#
_entry.id   dd121a6ebc941157fc9bdeb2aeef2d82
#
_cell.length_a   1.000
_cell.length_b   1.000
_cell.length_c   1.000
_cell.angle_alpha   90.00
_cell.angle_beta   90.00
_cell.angle_gamma   90.00
#
_symmetry.space_group_name_H-M   'P 1'
#
loop_
_entity.id
_entity.type
_entity.pdbx_description
1 polymer ?
#
loop_
_entity_poly.entity_id
_entity_poly.type
_entity_poly.pdbx_seq_one_letter_code
_entity_poly.pdbx_strand_id
1 'polypeptide(L)'
;MNDSVLLEICVDSAESALAAERGGAHRVELCSDLVEGGVTPSAGLIESVRQKVRVGVHVIIRPRGGDFCYTADEFESMKRDVLTAKQLGADGVVFGILKEDGHVDTARTRSLVELAHPLNTTFHRAFDMSVDLNQALEDVIHAGIHRVLTSGGEQNAEDGIATIASLVATAKNRVAIMVGGGIRETNVRRIIVATGAREIHANVGHSVTSPMLYRNSKIALGAIKGREYQRVAVLHDKVQRLLDAASNGVPALATEPLMPPRGKHPKS
;
A
#
# COMPACT_ATOMS: atom_id res chain seq x y z
N MET A 1 5.86 14.88 22.62
CA MET A 1 6.11 14.33 21.27
C MET A 1 4.95 13.41 20.95
N ASN A 2 4.17 13.74 19.93
CA ASN A 2 3.00 12.94 19.54
C ASN A 2 3.48 11.74 18.70
N ASP A 3 3.63 10.57 19.29
CA ASP A 3 3.97 9.33 18.57
C ASP A 3 2.73 8.78 17.86
N SER A 4 2.23 9.50 16.86
CA SER A 4 1.09 9.05 16.08
C SER A 4 1.55 7.97 15.09
N VAL A 5 0.83 6.84 15.06
CA VAL A 5 0.98 5.81 14.05
C VAL A 5 0.48 6.34 12.71
N LEU A 6 1.24 6.15 11.64
CA LEU A 6 0.79 6.43 10.27
C LEU A 6 -0.08 5.28 9.78
N LEU A 7 -1.31 5.60 9.39
CA LEU A 7 -2.25 4.64 8.85
C LEU A 7 -2.39 4.82 7.33
N GLU A 8 -2.08 3.78 6.58
CA GLU A 8 -2.35 3.65 5.15
C GLU A 8 -3.51 2.69 4.93
N ILE A 9 -4.46 3.08 4.09
CA ILE A 9 -5.61 2.24 3.73
C ILE A 9 -5.53 1.89 2.24
N CYS A 10 -5.64 0.59 1.95
CA CYS A 10 -5.77 0.08 0.59
C CYS A 10 -7.17 0.38 0.04
N VAL A 11 -7.24 0.97 -1.15
CA VAL A 11 -8.48 1.41 -1.80
C VAL A 11 -8.46 1.13 -3.30
N ASP A 12 -9.65 0.90 -3.88
CA ASP A 12 -9.84 0.62 -5.32
C ASP A 12 -10.83 1.58 -6.00
N SER A 13 -11.24 2.62 -5.30
CA SER A 13 -12.21 3.60 -5.81
C SER A 13 -12.03 4.97 -5.16
N ALA A 14 -12.48 6.01 -5.87
CA ALA A 14 -12.47 7.37 -5.34
C ALA A 14 -13.41 7.55 -4.13
N GLU A 15 -14.49 6.78 -4.07
CA GLU A 15 -15.41 6.74 -2.92
C GLU A 15 -14.68 6.17 -1.68
N SER A 16 -13.98 5.05 -1.84
CA SER A 16 -13.19 4.43 -0.76
C SER A 16 -12.03 5.32 -0.30
N ALA A 17 -11.34 6.01 -1.23
CA ALA A 17 -10.28 6.94 -0.90
C ALA A 17 -10.79 8.12 -0.06
N LEU A 18 -11.93 8.70 -0.44
CA LEU A 18 -12.55 9.79 0.32
C LEU A 18 -13.05 9.32 1.71
N ALA A 19 -13.58 8.11 1.79
CA ALA A 19 -13.97 7.52 3.07
C ALA A 19 -12.76 7.25 3.98
N ALA A 20 -11.64 6.79 3.42
CA ALA A 20 -10.39 6.61 4.15
C ALA A 20 -9.86 7.93 4.72
N GLU A 21 -9.82 9.00 3.91
CA GLU A 21 -9.44 10.34 4.37
C GLU A 21 -10.35 10.84 5.49
N ARG A 22 -11.68 10.74 5.33
CA ARG A 22 -12.65 11.15 6.36
C ARG A 22 -12.51 10.35 7.66
N GLY A 23 -12.07 9.12 7.58
CA GLY A 23 -11.78 8.26 8.73
C GLY A 23 -10.42 8.52 9.38
N GLY A 24 -9.64 9.49 8.89
CA GLY A 24 -8.36 9.90 9.45
C GLY A 24 -7.16 9.12 8.90
N ALA A 25 -7.28 8.40 7.80
CA ALA A 25 -6.12 7.81 7.14
C ALA A 25 -5.13 8.91 6.73
N HIS A 26 -3.85 8.66 6.90
CA HIS A 26 -2.77 9.57 6.53
C HIS A 26 -2.38 9.42 5.06
N ARG A 27 -2.62 8.23 4.51
CA ARG A 27 -2.26 7.83 3.15
C ARG A 27 -3.22 6.78 2.64
N VAL A 28 -3.42 6.74 1.35
CA VAL A 28 -4.10 5.63 0.66
C VAL A 28 -3.14 4.96 -0.31
N GLU A 29 -3.19 3.62 -0.37
CA GLU A 29 -2.62 2.85 -1.47
C GLU A 29 -3.73 2.61 -2.49
N LEU A 30 -3.58 3.19 -3.67
CA LEU A 30 -4.56 3.06 -4.74
C LEU A 30 -4.24 1.88 -5.64
N CYS A 31 -5.18 0.95 -5.71
CA CYS A 31 -5.10 -0.30 -6.45
C CYS A 31 -6.28 -0.45 -7.40
N SER A 32 -6.19 -1.40 -8.30
CA SER A 32 -7.33 -2.10 -8.92
C SER A 32 -7.24 -3.58 -8.57
N ASP A 33 -8.34 -4.31 -8.71
CA ASP A 33 -8.40 -5.77 -8.52
C ASP A 33 -7.78 -6.27 -7.21
N LEU A 34 -8.37 -5.84 -6.10
CA LEU A 34 -7.95 -6.26 -4.75
C LEU A 34 -8.13 -7.77 -4.50
N VAL A 35 -8.87 -8.47 -5.36
CA VAL A 35 -9.01 -9.94 -5.30
C VAL A 35 -7.69 -10.62 -5.65
N GLU A 36 -6.95 -10.06 -6.60
CA GLU A 36 -5.60 -10.50 -6.99
C GLU A 36 -4.49 -9.89 -6.10
N GLY A 37 -4.88 -9.19 -5.03
CA GLY A 37 -3.93 -8.51 -4.15
C GLY A 37 -3.51 -7.12 -4.63
N GLY A 38 -4.21 -6.57 -5.60
CA GLY A 38 -3.96 -5.25 -6.19
C GLY A 38 -3.07 -5.29 -7.42
N VAL A 39 -3.50 -4.61 -8.47
CA VAL A 39 -2.73 -4.34 -9.71
C VAL A 39 -2.78 -2.84 -10.01
N THR A 40 -1.97 -2.38 -10.97
CA THR A 40 -1.92 -0.97 -11.38
C THR A 40 -3.32 -0.45 -11.74
N PRO A 41 -3.77 0.65 -11.13
CA PRO A 41 -5.05 1.27 -11.46
C PRO A 41 -4.97 2.04 -12.77
N SER A 42 -6.13 2.25 -13.42
CA SER A 42 -6.20 3.06 -14.63
C SER A 42 -5.79 4.53 -14.36
N ALA A 43 -5.28 5.21 -15.38
CA ALA A 43 -4.94 6.63 -15.31
C ALA A 43 -6.14 7.48 -14.86
N GLY A 44 -7.36 7.18 -15.36
CA GLY A 44 -8.59 7.87 -14.97
C GLY A 44 -8.95 7.69 -13.50
N LEU A 45 -8.66 6.52 -12.92
CA LEU A 45 -8.88 6.29 -11.49
C LEU A 45 -7.87 7.08 -10.64
N ILE A 46 -6.59 7.10 -11.03
CA ILE A 46 -5.54 7.87 -10.35
C ILE A 46 -5.91 9.37 -10.33
N GLU A 47 -6.26 9.92 -11.48
CA GLU A 47 -6.69 11.32 -11.61
C GLU A 47 -7.93 11.62 -10.76
N SER A 48 -8.96 10.78 -10.84
CA SER A 48 -10.21 10.94 -10.07
C SER A 48 -9.96 10.93 -8.55
N VAL A 49 -9.09 10.06 -8.07
CA VAL A 49 -8.72 10.01 -6.64
C VAL A 49 -7.94 11.25 -6.25
N ARG A 50 -6.91 11.61 -7.03
CA ARG A 50 -6.06 12.76 -6.69
C ARG A 50 -6.83 14.09 -6.61
N GLN A 51 -7.86 14.25 -7.44
CA GLN A 51 -8.73 15.44 -7.41
C GLN A 51 -9.61 15.51 -6.17
N LYS A 52 -9.92 14.38 -5.53
CA LYS A 52 -10.90 14.31 -4.44
C LYS A 52 -10.31 14.27 -3.04
N VAL A 53 -9.08 13.77 -2.88
CA VAL A 53 -8.46 13.61 -1.56
C VAL A 53 -7.21 14.49 -1.43
N ARG A 54 -6.87 14.84 -0.18
CA ARG A 54 -5.67 15.62 0.17
C ARG A 54 -4.59 14.78 0.82
N VAL A 55 -4.96 13.62 1.36
CA VAL A 55 -4.00 12.66 1.92
C VAL A 55 -3.04 12.13 0.86
N GLY A 56 -1.92 11.57 1.28
CA GLY A 56 -0.96 10.97 0.36
C GLY A 56 -1.59 9.87 -0.49
N VAL A 57 -1.37 9.90 -1.81
CA VAL A 57 -1.84 8.87 -2.75
C VAL A 57 -0.62 8.11 -3.26
N HIS A 58 -0.46 6.88 -2.81
CA HIS A 58 0.53 5.94 -3.31
C HIS A 58 -0.13 4.99 -4.30
N VAL A 59 0.42 4.87 -5.50
CA VAL A 59 -0.16 4.06 -6.58
C VAL A 59 0.61 2.75 -6.70
N ILE A 60 -0.11 1.62 -6.64
CA ILE A 60 0.53 0.33 -6.90
C ILE A 60 0.93 0.21 -8.37
N ILE A 61 2.14 -0.24 -8.61
CA ILE A 61 2.70 -0.54 -9.93
C ILE A 61 2.96 -2.04 -9.99
N ARG A 62 1.95 -2.77 -10.42
CA ARG A 62 1.96 -4.22 -10.54
C ARG A 62 1.16 -4.62 -11.78
N PRO A 63 1.83 -5.08 -12.84
CA PRO A 63 1.19 -5.27 -14.16
C PRO A 63 0.18 -6.43 -14.20
N ARG A 64 0.29 -7.39 -13.29
CA ARG A 64 -0.58 -8.57 -13.19
C ARG A 64 -0.61 -9.16 -11.79
N GLY A 65 -1.58 -10.02 -11.52
CA GLY A 65 -1.60 -10.93 -10.39
C GLY A 65 -0.50 -12.02 -10.47
N GLY A 66 -0.52 -12.94 -9.53
CA GLY A 66 0.48 -14.02 -9.42
C GLY A 66 1.79 -13.56 -8.78
N ASP A 67 2.91 -14.13 -9.23
CA ASP A 67 4.25 -13.87 -8.70
C ASP A 67 4.79 -12.46 -8.99
N PHE A 68 6.04 -12.22 -8.60
CA PHE A 68 6.70 -10.92 -8.75
C PHE A 68 7.96 -10.99 -9.61
N CYS A 69 8.10 -12.07 -10.41
CA CYS A 69 9.16 -12.25 -11.38
C CYS A 69 8.63 -11.85 -12.77
N TYR A 70 8.96 -10.64 -13.21
CA TYR A 70 8.38 -10.03 -14.40
C TYR A 70 9.25 -10.20 -15.64
N THR A 71 8.60 -10.37 -16.80
CA THR A 71 9.25 -10.34 -18.12
C THR A 71 9.83 -8.96 -18.43
N ALA A 72 10.58 -8.83 -19.51
CA ALA A 72 11.08 -7.54 -19.97
C ALA A 72 9.94 -6.60 -20.36
N ASP A 73 8.89 -7.10 -21.04
CA ASP A 73 7.75 -6.29 -21.49
C ASP A 73 6.88 -5.83 -20.31
N GLU A 74 6.70 -6.69 -19.29
CA GLU A 74 6.01 -6.31 -18.05
C GLU A 74 6.78 -5.22 -17.31
N PHE A 75 8.11 -5.32 -17.26
CA PHE A 75 8.94 -4.30 -16.64
C PHE A 75 8.91 -2.96 -17.41
N GLU A 76 8.88 -2.99 -18.75
CA GLU A 76 8.68 -1.78 -19.54
C GLU A 76 7.30 -1.14 -19.28
N SER A 77 6.26 -1.96 -19.09
CA SER A 77 4.94 -1.47 -18.68
C SER A 77 4.99 -0.81 -17.31
N MET A 78 5.66 -1.41 -16.32
CA MET A 78 5.85 -0.82 -14.99
C MET A 78 6.54 0.54 -15.04
N LYS A 79 7.56 0.71 -15.88
CA LYS A 79 8.24 2.01 -16.04
C LYS A 79 7.29 3.10 -16.56
N ARG A 80 6.44 2.75 -17.53
CA ARG A 80 5.43 3.69 -18.06
C ARG A 80 4.38 4.03 -17.01
N ASP A 81 3.94 3.06 -16.23
CA ASP A 81 2.97 3.25 -15.15
C ASP A 81 3.52 4.17 -14.05
N VAL A 82 4.82 4.04 -13.68
CA VAL A 82 5.50 4.97 -12.76
C VAL A 82 5.45 6.39 -13.28
N LEU A 83 5.79 6.61 -14.56
CA LEU A 83 5.75 7.93 -15.18
C LEU A 83 4.33 8.50 -15.22
N THR A 84 3.35 7.67 -15.57
CA THR A 84 1.95 8.06 -15.60
C THR A 84 1.44 8.46 -14.21
N ALA A 85 1.70 7.65 -13.17
CA ALA A 85 1.33 7.96 -11.80
C ALA A 85 1.95 9.29 -11.34
N LYS A 86 3.24 9.51 -11.65
CA LYS A 86 3.95 10.75 -11.34
C LYS A 86 3.34 11.96 -12.05
N GLN A 87 3.01 11.87 -13.34
CA GLN A 87 2.37 12.95 -14.11
C GLN A 87 0.99 13.30 -13.57
N LEU A 88 0.23 12.30 -13.10
CA LEU A 88 -1.11 12.46 -12.53
C LEU A 88 -1.10 12.94 -11.07
N GLY A 89 0.08 13.20 -10.49
CA GLY A 89 0.22 13.82 -9.18
C GLY A 89 0.16 12.85 -8.01
N ALA A 90 0.53 11.58 -8.20
CA ALA A 90 0.76 10.66 -7.09
C ALA A 90 1.86 11.19 -6.16
N ASP A 91 1.76 10.89 -4.87
CA ASP A 91 2.77 11.22 -3.86
C ASP A 91 3.79 10.09 -3.68
N GLY A 92 3.45 8.90 -4.13
CA GLY A 92 4.32 7.74 -4.09
C GLY A 92 3.88 6.64 -5.04
N VAL A 93 4.77 5.66 -5.21
CA VAL A 93 4.51 4.42 -5.95
C VAL A 93 4.90 3.21 -5.12
N VAL A 94 4.16 2.13 -5.32
CA VAL A 94 4.32 0.87 -4.58
C VAL A 94 4.58 -0.24 -5.58
N PHE A 95 5.70 -0.96 -5.43
CA PHE A 95 6.07 -2.06 -6.32
C PHE A 95 6.96 -3.07 -5.61
N GLY A 96 7.28 -4.19 -6.26
CA GLY A 96 8.24 -5.17 -5.76
C GLY A 96 8.56 -6.15 -6.87
N ILE A 97 9.84 -6.44 -7.05
CA ILE A 97 10.36 -7.30 -8.12
C ILE A 97 11.30 -8.32 -7.51
N LEU A 98 11.04 -9.58 -7.80
CA LEU A 98 11.90 -10.70 -7.43
C LEU A 98 12.49 -11.34 -8.67
N LYS A 99 13.62 -12.02 -8.48
CA LYS A 99 14.22 -12.92 -9.45
C LYS A 99 13.62 -14.32 -9.33
N GLU A 100 13.92 -15.18 -10.28
CA GLU A 100 13.51 -16.59 -10.29
C GLU A 100 13.98 -17.37 -9.04
N ASP A 101 15.10 -16.95 -8.44
CA ASP A 101 15.67 -17.55 -7.23
C ASP A 101 15.08 -17.00 -5.92
N GLY A 102 14.09 -16.10 -6.02
CA GLY A 102 13.42 -15.48 -4.88
C GLY A 102 14.16 -14.31 -4.23
N HIS A 103 15.32 -13.90 -4.75
CA HIS A 103 16.00 -12.68 -4.28
C HIS A 103 15.37 -11.43 -4.90
N VAL A 104 15.54 -10.29 -4.24
CA VAL A 104 15.13 -8.99 -4.79
C VAL A 104 15.91 -8.71 -6.07
N ASP A 105 15.21 -8.31 -7.15
CA ASP A 105 15.86 -7.74 -8.33
C ASP A 105 16.27 -6.30 -8.05
N THR A 106 17.43 -6.15 -7.42
CA THR A 106 17.97 -4.87 -6.98
C THR A 106 18.19 -3.90 -8.13
N ALA A 107 18.59 -4.40 -9.30
CA ALA A 107 18.86 -3.57 -10.48
C ALA A 107 17.56 -2.95 -11.02
N ARG A 108 16.53 -3.76 -11.25
CA ARG A 108 15.21 -3.27 -11.70
C ARG A 108 14.53 -2.42 -10.65
N THR A 109 14.63 -2.79 -9.36
CA THR A 109 14.09 -2.01 -8.24
C THR A 109 14.70 -0.62 -8.21
N ARG A 110 16.03 -0.50 -8.30
CA ARG A 110 16.73 0.80 -8.35
C ARG A 110 16.31 1.63 -9.56
N SER A 111 16.17 1.02 -10.72
CA SER A 111 15.70 1.72 -11.92
C SER A 111 14.32 2.34 -11.74
N LEU A 112 13.38 1.65 -11.07
CA LEU A 112 12.06 2.23 -10.76
C LEU A 112 12.15 3.32 -9.69
N VAL A 113 13.02 3.20 -8.68
CA VAL A 113 13.25 4.24 -7.68
C VAL A 113 13.76 5.53 -8.33
N GLU A 114 14.75 5.41 -9.20
CA GLU A 114 15.32 6.56 -9.94
C GLU A 114 14.25 7.23 -10.83
N LEU A 115 13.45 6.43 -11.52
CA LEU A 115 12.37 6.93 -12.38
C LEU A 115 11.26 7.63 -11.59
N ALA A 116 10.94 7.08 -10.41
CA ALA A 116 9.91 7.63 -9.53
C ALA A 116 10.33 8.96 -8.89
N HIS A 117 11.65 9.21 -8.70
CA HIS A 117 12.12 10.42 -8.00
C HIS A 117 11.42 11.69 -8.51
N PRO A 118 10.90 12.60 -7.65
CA PRO A 118 11.05 12.66 -6.18
C PRO A 118 9.91 11.99 -5.38
N LEU A 119 9.13 11.09 -5.97
CA LEU A 119 8.05 10.39 -5.26
C LEU A 119 8.60 9.43 -4.21
N ASN A 120 7.80 9.19 -3.16
CA ASN A 120 8.08 8.11 -2.22
C ASN A 120 7.95 6.75 -2.89
N THR A 121 8.79 5.79 -2.49
CA THR A 121 8.74 4.42 -3.01
C THR A 121 8.52 3.41 -1.88
N THR A 122 7.60 2.49 -2.08
CA THR A 122 7.33 1.39 -1.16
C THR A 122 7.58 0.06 -1.87
N PHE A 123 8.35 -0.83 -1.24
CA PHE A 123 8.45 -2.22 -1.67
C PHE A 123 7.34 -3.01 -0.99
N HIS A 124 6.39 -3.53 -1.77
CA HIS A 124 5.20 -4.21 -1.26
C HIS A 124 5.50 -5.64 -0.77
N ARG A 125 4.45 -6.44 -0.51
CA ARG A 125 4.55 -7.80 0.03
C ARG A 125 5.27 -8.83 -0.85
N ALA A 126 5.83 -8.46 -2.01
CA ALA A 126 6.86 -9.26 -2.65
C ALA A 126 8.05 -9.50 -1.70
N PHE A 127 8.27 -8.59 -0.74
CA PHE A 127 9.23 -8.75 0.32
C PHE A 127 9.00 -10.03 1.13
N ASP A 128 7.73 -10.31 1.49
CA ASP A 128 7.36 -11.52 2.23
C ASP A 128 7.54 -12.82 1.44
N MET A 129 7.68 -12.73 0.12
CA MET A 129 7.91 -13.86 -0.80
C MET A 129 9.38 -14.05 -1.14
N SER A 130 10.29 -13.24 -0.59
CA SER A 130 11.72 -13.39 -0.81
C SER A 130 12.29 -14.58 -0.01
N VAL A 131 13.35 -15.17 -0.53
CA VAL A 131 13.99 -16.36 0.06
C VAL A 131 14.65 -16.06 1.42
N ASP A 132 15.12 -14.83 1.63
CA ASP A 132 15.76 -14.37 2.87
C ASP A 132 15.36 -12.91 3.13
N LEU A 133 14.58 -12.68 4.20
CA LEU A 133 14.07 -11.35 4.55
C LEU A 133 15.16 -10.38 5.03
N ASN A 134 16.22 -10.88 5.66
CA ASN A 134 17.33 -10.03 6.11
C ASN A 134 18.15 -9.55 4.91
N GLN A 135 18.44 -10.43 3.97
CA GLN A 135 19.11 -10.06 2.72
C GLN A 135 18.22 -9.12 1.89
N ALA A 136 16.92 -9.42 1.78
CA ALA A 136 15.96 -8.57 1.08
C ALA A 136 15.87 -7.17 1.68
N LEU A 137 15.97 -7.04 3.02
CA LEU A 137 16.00 -5.72 3.69
C LEU A 137 17.22 -4.91 3.23
N GLU A 138 18.40 -5.48 3.23
CA GLU A 138 19.62 -4.78 2.76
C GLU A 138 19.53 -4.45 1.26
N ASP A 139 19.00 -5.36 0.45
CA ASP A 139 18.83 -5.17 -0.99
C ASP A 139 17.91 -3.98 -1.31
N VAL A 140 16.76 -3.86 -0.64
CA VAL A 140 15.84 -2.75 -0.85
C VAL A 140 16.38 -1.42 -0.31
N ILE A 141 17.14 -1.44 0.79
CA ILE A 141 17.85 -0.25 1.30
C ILE A 141 18.88 0.22 0.27
N HIS A 142 19.70 -0.68 -0.27
CA HIS A 142 20.68 -0.36 -1.29
C HIS A 142 20.05 0.12 -2.62
N ALA A 143 18.83 -0.35 -2.94
CA ALA A 143 18.09 0.13 -4.09
C ALA A 143 17.49 1.54 -3.88
N GLY A 144 17.48 2.07 -2.65
CA GLY A 144 16.97 3.39 -2.33
C GLY A 144 15.45 3.42 -2.03
N ILE A 145 14.86 2.31 -1.64
CA ILE A 145 13.46 2.22 -1.22
C ILE A 145 13.25 2.99 0.10
N HIS A 146 12.16 3.77 0.18
CA HIS A 146 11.82 4.55 1.38
C HIS A 146 11.05 3.72 2.42
N ARG A 147 10.32 2.68 1.99
CA ARG A 147 9.41 1.91 2.85
C ARG A 147 9.29 0.46 2.40
N VAL A 148 9.18 -0.46 3.34
CA VAL A 148 8.86 -1.87 3.09
C VAL A 148 7.52 -2.19 3.74
N LEU A 149 6.59 -2.78 2.99
CA LEU A 149 5.36 -3.36 3.50
C LEU A 149 5.57 -4.86 3.73
N THR A 150 5.37 -5.31 4.96
CA THR A 150 5.63 -6.72 5.32
C THR A 150 4.66 -7.24 6.38
N SER A 151 4.44 -8.54 6.36
CA SER A 151 3.85 -9.33 7.45
C SER A 151 4.88 -10.21 8.18
N GLY A 152 6.18 -9.99 7.90
CA GLY A 152 7.26 -10.79 8.47
C GLY A 152 7.44 -12.16 7.81
N GLY A 153 7.04 -12.29 6.53
CA GLY A 153 7.11 -13.55 5.78
C GLY A 153 5.96 -14.52 6.10
N GLU A 154 4.96 -14.08 6.85
CA GLU A 154 3.82 -14.89 7.28
C GLU A 154 2.53 -14.48 6.56
N GLN A 155 1.49 -15.31 6.64
CA GLN A 155 0.19 -14.99 6.08
C GLN A 155 -0.37 -13.69 6.69
N ASN A 156 -0.24 -13.52 8.00
CA ASN A 156 -0.69 -12.37 8.77
C ASN A 156 0.45 -11.79 9.60
N ALA A 157 0.44 -10.48 9.79
CA ALA A 157 1.44 -9.78 10.61
C ALA A 157 1.48 -10.23 12.07
N GLU A 158 0.38 -10.76 12.59
CA GLU A 158 0.26 -11.28 13.95
C GLU A 158 1.14 -12.50 14.16
N ASP A 159 1.27 -13.35 13.16
CA ASP A 159 2.12 -14.54 13.18
C ASP A 159 3.60 -14.17 12.97
N GLY A 160 3.86 -13.05 12.26
CA GLY A 160 5.20 -12.56 11.93
C GLY A 160 5.79 -11.54 12.94
N ILE A 161 5.16 -11.31 14.10
CA ILE A 161 5.57 -10.25 15.05
C ILE A 161 7.07 -10.31 15.38
N ALA A 162 7.62 -11.49 15.67
CA ALA A 162 9.03 -11.61 16.04
C ALA A 162 9.98 -11.21 14.90
N THR A 163 9.67 -11.64 13.69
CA THR A 163 10.42 -11.26 12.47
C THR A 163 10.32 -9.77 12.19
N ILE A 164 9.10 -9.21 12.27
CA ILE A 164 8.87 -7.77 12.05
C ILE A 164 9.67 -6.94 13.06
N ALA A 165 9.66 -7.31 14.35
CA ALA A 165 10.43 -6.62 15.38
C ALA A 165 11.94 -6.65 15.08
N SER A 166 12.47 -7.78 14.60
CA SER A 166 13.86 -7.91 14.16
C SER A 166 14.15 -7.01 12.95
N LEU A 167 13.26 -6.97 11.95
CA LEU A 167 13.41 -6.10 10.79
C LEU A 167 13.38 -4.62 11.17
N VAL A 168 12.50 -4.19 12.08
CA VAL A 168 12.45 -2.81 12.60
C VAL A 168 13.77 -2.45 13.29
N ALA A 169 14.29 -3.34 14.15
CA ALA A 169 15.55 -3.12 14.82
C ALA A 169 16.74 -3.07 13.85
N THR A 170 16.74 -3.92 12.82
CA THR A 170 17.83 -3.99 11.82
C THR A 170 17.78 -2.81 10.84
N ALA A 171 16.58 -2.34 10.49
CA ALA A 171 16.42 -1.20 9.58
C ALA A 171 17.07 0.08 10.10
N LYS A 172 17.10 0.32 11.41
CA LYS A 172 17.74 1.49 12.06
C LYS A 172 17.40 2.83 11.38
N ASN A 173 16.14 3.00 11.02
CA ASN A 173 15.62 4.17 10.29
C ASN A 173 16.21 4.40 8.88
N ARG A 174 16.94 3.43 8.31
CA ARG A 174 17.42 3.50 6.92
C ARG A 174 16.28 3.32 5.90
N VAL A 175 15.23 2.62 6.31
CA VAL A 175 13.99 2.38 5.59
C VAL A 175 12.85 2.26 6.60
N ALA A 176 11.66 2.75 6.28
CA ALA A 176 10.49 2.57 7.13
C ALA A 176 9.94 1.15 6.99
N ILE A 177 9.65 0.49 8.11
CA ILE A 177 8.95 -0.80 8.12
C ILE A 177 7.47 -0.52 8.39
N MET A 178 6.65 -0.74 7.37
CA MET A 178 5.19 -0.66 7.43
C MET A 178 4.61 -2.06 7.58
N VAL A 179 3.79 -2.26 8.59
CA VAL A 179 3.22 -3.57 8.89
C VAL A 179 1.86 -3.72 8.23
N GLY A 180 1.67 -4.80 7.49
CA GLY A 180 0.40 -5.16 6.85
C GLY A 180 0.17 -6.66 6.81
N GLY A 181 -1.03 -7.05 6.42
CA GLY A 181 -1.48 -8.44 6.44
C GLY A 181 -2.30 -8.78 7.68
N GLY A 182 -3.63 -8.86 7.51
CA GLY A 182 -4.54 -9.22 8.59
C GLY A 182 -4.68 -8.20 9.72
N ILE A 183 -4.38 -6.94 9.48
CA ILE A 183 -4.52 -5.85 10.47
C ILE A 183 -5.99 -5.57 10.74
N ARG A 184 -6.37 -5.51 12.03
CA ARG A 184 -7.74 -5.29 12.53
C ARG A 184 -7.72 -4.44 13.80
N GLU A 185 -8.86 -3.85 14.15
CA GLU A 185 -9.08 -3.12 15.42
C GLU A 185 -8.63 -3.94 16.65
N THR A 186 -8.82 -5.27 16.62
CA THR A 186 -8.55 -6.17 17.74
C THR A 186 -7.08 -6.55 17.92
N ASN A 187 -6.23 -6.37 16.88
CA ASN A 187 -4.84 -6.81 16.95
C ASN A 187 -3.81 -5.70 16.69
N VAL A 188 -4.21 -4.58 16.06
CA VAL A 188 -3.30 -3.52 15.62
C VAL A 188 -2.43 -2.99 16.76
N ARG A 189 -3.00 -2.72 17.92
CA ARG A 189 -2.26 -2.21 19.08
C ARG A 189 -1.17 -3.18 19.55
N ARG A 190 -1.53 -4.48 19.69
CA ARG A 190 -0.57 -5.51 20.09
C ARG A 190 0.59 -5.61 19.10
N ILE A 191 0.27 -5.56 17.80
CA ILE A 191 1.29 -5.60 16.74
C ILE A 191 2.23 -4.40 16.85
N ILE A 192 1.71 -3.17 16.96
CA ILE A 192 2.51 -1.95 17.07
C ILE A 192 3.45 -2.01 18.29
N VAL A 193 2.89 -2.35 19.46
CA VAL A 193 3.67 -2.39 20.71
C VAL A 193 4.76 -3.47 20.65
N ALA A 194 4.44 -4.64 20.11
CA ALA A 194 5.37 -5.77 20.06
C ALA A 194 6.46 -5.60 19.00
N THR A 195 6.15 -4.94 17.88
CA THR A 195 7.10 -4.77 16.76
C THR A 195 7.89 -3.47 16.82
N GLY A 196 7.36 -2.44 17.47
CA GLY A 196 7.89 -1.08 17.41
C GLY A 196 7.67 -0.36 16.07
N ALA A 197 6.91 -0.97 15.16
CA ALA A 197 6.58 -0.36 13.88
C ALA A 197 5.68 0.85 14.07
N ARG A 198 5.85 1.87 13.21
CA ARG A 198 5.13 3.13 13.30
C ARG A 198 4.25 3.42 12.08
N GLU A 199 4.29 2.56 11.08
CA GLU A 199 3.44 2.62 9.91
C GLU A 199 2.65 1.32 9.78
N ILE A 200 1.36 1.47 9.53
CA ILE A 200 0.40 0.36 9.42
C ILE A 200 -0.33 0.47 8.09
N HIS A 201 -0.40 -0.65 7.39
CA HIS A 201 -1.20 -0.82 6.19
C HIS A 201 -2.38 -1.74 6.47
N ALA A 202 -3.58 -1.33 6.09
CA ALA A 202 -4.78 -2.13 6.32
C ALA A 202 -5.74 -2.11 5.13
N ASN A 203 -6.41 -3.25 4.93
CA ASN A 203 -7.60 -3.37 4.11
C ASN A 203 -8.82 -3.50 5.04
N VAL A 204 -9.63 -2.45 5.11
CA VAL A 204 -10.85 -2.38 5.93
C VAL A 204 -12.12 -2.45 5.07
N GLY A 205 -12.00 -3.01 3.87
CA GLY A 205 -13.09 -3.14 2.93
C GLY A 205 -14.31 -3.85 3.51
N HIS A 206 -15.49 -3.41 3.09
CA HIS A 206 -16.78 -3.97 3.44
C HIS A 206 -17.57 -4.30 2.18
N SER A 207 -18.25 -5.46 2.19
CA SER A 207 -19.13 -5.84 1.08
C SER A 207 -20.37 -4.97 1.05
N VAL A 208 -20.63 -4.35 -0.10
CA VAL A 208 -21.79 -3.49 -0.36
C VAL A 208 -22.58 -4.09 -1.50
N THR A 209 -23.90 -4.20 -1.33
CA THR A 209 -24.80 -4.70 -2.36
C THR A 209 -24.91 -3.70 -3.50
N SER A 210 -24.91 -4.21 -4.75
CA SER A 210 -25.16 -3.41 -5.95
C SER A 210 -26.55 -2.77 -5.92
N PRO A 211 -26.69 -1.51 -6.36
CA PRO A 211 -27.99 -0.86 -6.54
C PRO A 211 -28.80 -1.41 -7.75
N MET A 212 -28.22 -2.30 -8.56
CA MET A 212 -28.95 -2.90 -9.68
C MET A 212 -30.18 -3.67 -9.18
N LEU A 213 -31.34 -3.32 -9.72
CA LEU A 213 -32.62 -4.01 -9.43
C LEU A 213 -32.74 -5.31 -10.22
N TYR A 214 -32.40 -5.26 -11.51
CA TYR A 214 -32.37 -6.47 -12.33
C TYR A 214 -31.16 -7.34 -11.98
N ARG A 215 -31.41 -8.66 -11.84
CA ARG A 215 -30.36 -9.65 -11.55
C ARG A 215 -30.50 -10.83 -12.48
N ASN A 216 -29.44 -11.12 -13.25
CA ASN A 216 -29.38 -12.32 -14.09
C ASN A 216 -28.70 -13.45 -13.26
N SER A 217 -29.51 -14.40 -12.80
CA SER A 217 -29.03 -15.56 -12.03
C SER A 217 -28.40 -16.67 -12.88
N LYS A 218 -28.44 -16.55 -14.20
CA LYS A 218 -27.94 -17.58 -15.13
C LYS A 218 -26.47 -17.40 -15.48
N ILE A 219 -25.90 -16.23 -15.24
CA ILE A 219 -24.55 -15.87 -15.66
C ILE A 219 -23.73 -15.54 -14.42
N ALA A 220 -22.56 -16.16 -14.33
CA ALA A 220 -21.49 -15.79 -13.40
C ALA A 220 -20.30 -15.27 -14.20
N LEU A 221 -19.79 -14.10 -13.82
CA LEU A 221 -18.63 -13.44 -14.43
C LEU A 221 -17.49 -13.37 -13.40
N GLY A 222 -16.26 -13.43 -13.90
CA GLY A 222 -15.08 -13.37 -13.04
C GLY A 222 -14.76 -14.68 -12.30
N ALA A 223 -13.66 -14.69 -11.56
CA ALA A 223 -13.14 -15.88 -10.89
C ALA A 223 -13.96 -16.31 -9.66
N ILE A 224 -14.64 -15.39 -9.00
CA ILE A 224 -15.42 -15.66 -7.78
C ILE A 224 -16.90 -15.56 -8.10
N LYS A 225 -17.55 -16.72 -8.17
CA LYS A 225 -19.00 -16.82 -8.43
C LYS A 225 -19.82 -16.15 -7.32
N GLY A 226 -20.95 -15.53 -7.70
CA GLY A 226 -21.91 -14.92 -6.77
C GLY A 226 -21.52 -13.51 -6.29
N ARG A 227 -20.52 -12.90 -6.89
CA ARG A 227 -20.07 -11.51 -6.59
C ARG A 227 -20.56 -10.47 -7.58
N GLU A 228 -21.30 -10.84 -8.60
CA GLU A 228 -21.73 -9.95 -9.69
C GLU A 228 -22.53 -8.74 -9.21
N TYR A 229 -23.18 -8.87 -8.04
CA TYR A 229 -24.02 -7.82 -7.44
C TYR A 229 -23.50 -7.34 -6.09
N GLN A 230 -22.19 -7.51 -5.87
CA GLN A 230 -21.49 -7.03 -4.69
C GLN A 230 -20.25 -6.26 -5.11
N ARG A 231 -19.92 -5.23 -4.36
CA ARG A 231 -18.64 -4.53 -4.44
C ARG A 231 -18.05 -4.36 -3.05
N VAL A 232 -16.78 -4.15 -2.97
CA VAL A 232 -16.13 -3.80 -1.70
C VAL A 232 -15.98 -2.28 -1.64
N ALA A 233 -16.25 -1.68 -0.49
CA ALA A 233 -16.03 -0.26 -0.26
C ALA A 233 -15.44 -0.05 1.15
N VAL A 234 -14.65 0.98 1.31
CA VAL A 234 -14.15 1.42 2.62
C VAL A 234 -15.21 2.29 3.29
N LEU A 235 -15.40 2.09 4.60
CA LEU A 235 -16.28 2.91 5.43
C LEU A 235 -15.43 3.74 6.39
N HIS A 236 -15.70 5.05 6.47
CA HIS A 236 -14.93 6.01 7.28
C HIS A 236 -14.88 5.64 8.77
N ASP A 237 -15.98 5.17 9.34
CA ASP A 237 -16.06 4.77 10.73
C ASP A 237 -15.18 3.54 11.08
N LYS A 238 -14.99 2.62 10.13
CA LYS A 238 -14.05 1.50 10.29
C LYS A 238 -12.61 1.97 10.29
N VAL A 239 -12.28 2.93 9.42
CA VAL A 239 -10.94 3.54 9.39
C VAL A 239 -10.66 4.26 10.71
N GLN A 240 -11.61 5.06 11.17
CA GLN A 240 -11.49 5.80 12.42
C GLN A 240 -11.30 4.85 13.62
N ARG A 241 -12.14 3.81 13.76
CA ARG A 241 -11.97 2.82 14.84
C ARG A 241 -10.61 2.13 14.81
N LEU A 242 -10.12 1.79 13.61
CA LEU A 242 -8.79 1.19 13.47
C LEU A 242 -7.70 2.17 13.90
N LEU A 243 -7.80 3.46 13.51
CA LEU A 243 -6.85 4.50 13.92
C LEU A 243 -6.88 4.73 15.43
N ASP A 244 -8.07 4.80 16.03
CA ASP A 244 -8.24 4.96 17.47
C ASP A 244 -7.61 3.77 18.22
N ALA A 245 -7.85 2.53 17.75
CA ALA A 245 -7.26 1.33 18.33
C ALA A 245 -5.72 1.31 18.19
N ALA A 246 -5.19 1.82 17.09
CA ALA A 246 -3.76 1.94 16.87
C ALA A 246 -3.10 3.01 17.76
N SER A 247 -3.79 4.13 18.02
CA SER A 247 -3.26 5.31 18.70
C SER A 247 -3.37 5.24 20.23
N ASN A 248 -4.30 4.47 20.78
CA ASN A 248 -4.53 4.39 22.20
C ASN A 248 -3.32 3.84 22.97
N GLY A 249 -2.54 4.75 23.61
CA GLY A 249 -1.41 4.42 24.51
C GLY A 249 -0.07 4.18 23.82
N VAL A 250 0.11 4.64 22.59
CA VAL A 250 1.41 4.79 21.95
C VAL A 250 1.89 6.22 22.23
N PRO A 251 3.12 6.44 22.72
CA PRO A 251 3.68 7.79 22.84
C PRO A 251 3.76 8.46 21.47
N ALA A 252 3.45 9.75 21.37
CA ALA A 252 3.29 10.48 20.11
C ALA A 252 4.60 10.66 19.31
N LEU A 253 4.56 10.53 17.98
CA LEU A 253 5.67 10.80 17.04
C LEU A 253 5.93 12.32 16.89
N ALA A 254 7.20 12.70 16.76
CA ALA A 254 7.53 14.01 16.25
C ALA A 254 7.12 14.11 14.76
N THR A 255 6.22 15.02 14.46
CA THR A 255 5.82 15.29 13.07
C THR A 255 7.00 15.85 12.31
N GLU A 256 7.54 15.11 11.33
CA GLU A 256 8.25 15.79 10.26
C GLU A 256 7.26 16.71 9.53
N PRO A 257 7.66 17.94 9.21
CA PRO A 257 6.75 18.86 8.53
C PRO A 257 6.38 18.27 7.16
N LEU A 258 5.09 18.07 6.95
CA LEU A 258 4.55 17.83 5.62
C LEU A 258 5.08 18.93 4.69
N MET A 259 5.69 18.52 3.59
CA MET A 259 6.14 19.48 2.57
C MET A 259 5.00 20.44 2.23
N PRO A 260 5.25 21.75 2.12
CA PRO A 260 4.20 22.72 1.85
C PRO A 260 3.50 22.40 0.52
N PRO A 261 2.19 22.65 0.41
CA PRO A 261 1.44 22.41 -0.80
C PRO A 261 2.07 23.20 -1.96
N ARG A 262 2.38 22.52 -3.05
CA ARG A 262 2.92 23.13 -4.27
C ARG A 262 1.95 24.21 -4.75
N GLY A 263 2.48 25.43 -4.92
CA GLY A 263 1.74 26.55 -5.49
C GLY A 263 1.12 26.17 -6.84
N LYS A 264 -0.12 26.59 -7.03
CA LYS A 264 -0.84 26.45 -8.31
C LYS A 264 0.01 27.10 -9.40
N HIS A 265 0.44 26.33 -10.40
CA HIS A 265 0.97 26.89 -11.62
C HIS A 265 -0.12 27.77 -12.28
N PRO A 266 0.15 29.02 -12.61
CA PRO A 266 -0.78 29.81 -13.41
C PRO A 266 -0.90 29.19 -14.80
N LYS A 267 -2.13 28.99 -15.26
CA LYS A 267 -2.43 28.61 -16.63
C LYS A 267 -1.99 29.78 -17.53
N SER A 268 -1.02 29.54 -18.37
CA SER A 268 -0.75 30.33 -19.56
C SER A 268 -1.28 29.62 -20.80
#